data_9d540c86dd3c4870dac43e455e41b2de
#
_entry.id   9d540c86dd3c4870dac43e455e41b2de
#
_cell.length_a   1.000
_cell.length_b   1.000
_cell.length_c   1.000
_cell.angle_alpha   90.00
_cell.angle_beta   90.00
_cell.angle_gamma   90.00
#
_symmetry.space_group_name_H-M   'P 1'
#
loop_
_entity.id
_entity.type
_entity.pdbx_description
1 polymer ?
#
loop_
_entity_poly.entity_id
_entity_poly.type
_entity_poly.pdbx_seq_one_letter_code
_entity_poly.pdbx_strand_id
1 'polypeptide(L)'
;MKQIAFRSKCKINTVEVTEDTLTGRGGMALFVRYLSKVNIYALLLDSFGNLRRSQKGRPIWNIFKQVFCFFYDGTSRHLVSFDQLKRDEGYAAVIENTSEEMVCSHQVKRFFKAFSWICGGVFR
;
A
#
# COMPACT_ATOMS: atom_id res chain seq x y z
N MET A 1 16.81 8.25 41.74
CA MET A 1 15.57 7.54 42.11
C MET A 1 14.53 7.51 40.98
N LYS A 2 14.27 8.62 40.31
CA LYS A 2 13.32 8.65 39.18
C LYS A 2 13.70 7.74 38.04
N GLN A 3 15.01 7.52 37.79
CA GLN A 3 15.48 6.62 36.73
C GLN A 3 15.17 5.15 37.01
N ILE A 4 15.19 4.72 38.27
CA ILE A 4 14.88 3.34 38.63
C ILE A 4 13.41 3.06 38.41
N ALA A 5 12.52 3.97 38.80
CA ALA A 5 11.08 3.86 38.56
C ALA A 5 10.73 3.84 37.08
N PHE A 6 11.44 4.63 36.27
CA PHE A 6 11.26 4.65 34.82
C PHE A 6 11.69 3.33 34.17
N ARG A 7 12.85 2.78 34.59
CA ARG A 7 13.33 1.50 34.08
C ARG A 7 12.39 0.34 34.42
N SER A 8 11.76 0.36 35.58
CA SER A 8 10.82 -0.69 35.95
C SER A 8 9.58 -0.69 35.06
N LYS A 9 9.17 0.46 34.56
CA LYS A 9 8.03 0.58 33.63
C LYS A 9 8.34 0.01 32.26
N CYS A 10 9.61 -0.13 31.90
CA CYS A 10 10.03 -0.65 30.60
C CYS A 10 10.22 -2.17 30.61
N LYS A 11 10.01 -2.85 31.73
CA LYS A 11 10.13 -4.31 31.79
C LYS A 11 8.95 -4.98 31.11
N ILE A 12 9.25 -5.99 30.34
CA ILE A 12 8.23 -6.88 29.77
C ILE A 12 7.76 -7.79 30.90
N ASN A 13 6.50 -7.67 31.29
CA ASN A 13 5.92 -8.47 32.36
C ASN A 13 5.14 -9.67 31.84
N THR A 14 4.59 -9.56 30.62
CA THR A 14 3.72 -10.59 30.05
C THR A 14 4.06 -10.76 28.57
N VAL A 15 4.12 -12.00 28.13
CA VAL A 15 4.26 -12.36 26.73
C VAL A 15 3.14 -13.36 26.42
N GLU A 16 2.32 -13.03 25.44
CA GLU A 16 1.19 -13.86 25.03
C GLU A 16 1.25 -14.12 23.54
N VAL A 17 0.72 -15.27 23.13
CA VAL A 17 0.51 -15.58 21.73
C VAL A 17 -0.83 -15.02 21.31
N THR A 18 -0.86 -14.25 20.23
CA THR A 18 -2.08 -13.70 19.67
C THR A 18 -2.29 -14.21 18.24
N GLU A 19 -3.54 -14.30 17.83
CA GLU A 19 -3.92 -14.58 16.45
C GLU A 19 -4.11 -13.30 15.63
N ASP A 20 -3.87 -12.14 16.23
CA ASP A 20 -3.99 -10.86 15.55
C ASP A 20 -3.00 -10.74 14.40
N THR A 21 -3.46 -10.15 13.32
CA THR A 21 -2.61 -9.84 12.18
C THR A 21 -1.76 -8.61 12.48
N LEU A 22 -0.44 -8.77 12.48
CA LEU A 22 0.50 -7.72 12.84
C LEU A 22 1.27 -7.22 11.63
N THR A 23 1.64 -5.95 11.66
CA THR A 23 2.51 -5.34 10.66
C THR A 23 3.38 -4.27 11.29
N GLY A 24 4.63 -4.15 10.80
CA GLY A 24 5.52 -3.07 11.19
C GLY A 24 5.18 -1.73 10.52
N ARG A 25 4.19 -1.70 9.64
CA ARG A 25 3.82 -0.53 8.85
C ARG A 25 2.50 0.11 9.29
N GLY A 26 2.22 0.08 10.58
CA GLY A 26 0.95 0.59 11.13
C GLY A 26 0.64 2.05 10.80
N GLY A 27 1.66 2.87 10.61
CA GLY A 27 1.48 4.28 10.23
C GLY A 27 0.85 4.47 8.85
N MET A 28 0.88 3.46 7.99
CA MET A 28 0.23 3.50 6.68
C MET A 28 -1.28 3.67 6.77
N ALA A 29 -1.89 3.26 7.87
CA ALA A 29 -3.34 3.41 8.07
C ALA A 29 -3.78 4.88 7.98
N LEU A 30 -3.01 5.79 8.57
CA LEU A 30 -3.29 7.22 8.51
C LEU A 30 -3.16 7.77 7.09
N PHE A 31 -2.15 7.34 6.36
CA PHE A 31 -1.93 7.74 4.98
C PHE A 31 -3.08 7.29 4.07
N VAL A 32 -3.51 6.03 4.20
CA VAL A 32 -4.61 5.48 3.41
C VAL A 32 -5.91 6.23 3.72
N ARG A 33 -6.17 6.52 4.99
CA ARG A 33 -7.33 7.32 5.40
C ARG A 33 -7.28 8.74 4.84
N TYR A 34 -6.12 9.34 4.81
CA TYR A 34 -5.91 10.65 4.20
C TYR A 34 -6.24 10.62 2.71
N LEU A 35 -5.75 9.64 1.96
CA LEU A 35 -6.04 9.49 0.53
C LEU A 35 -7.55 9.39 0.27
N SER A 36 -8.25 8.61 1.08
CA SER A 36 -9.70 8.49 0.96
C SER A 36 -10.42 9.79 1.29
N LYS A 37 -9.95 10.51 2.30
CA LYS A 37 -10.59 11.75 2.75
C LYS A 37 -10.47 12.88 1.74
N VAL A 38 -9.34 13.00 1.04
CA VAL A 38 -9.15 14.00 -0.01
C VAL A 38 -9.78 13.59 -1.34
N ASN A 39 -10.36 12.40 -1.40
CA ASN A 39 -11.08 11.87 -2.57
C ASN A 39 -10.23 11.84 -3.84
N ILE A 40 -8.94 11.52 -3.68
CA ILE A 40 -7.99 11.48 -4.80
C ILE A 40 -8.35 10.40 -5.82
N TYR A 41 -9.02 9.32 -5.38
CA TYR A 41 -9.36 8.21 -6.25
C TYR A 41 -10.38 8.59 -7.32
N ALA A 42 -11.35 9.42 -6.98
CA ALA A 42 -12.33 9.93 -7.96
C ALA A 42 -11.64 10.78 -9.02
N LEU A 43 -10.69 11.62 -8.62
CA LEU A 43 -9.90 12.44 -9.53
C LEU A 43 -9.05 11.57 -10.47
N LEU A 44 -8.41 10.53 -9.92
CA LEU A 44 -7.60 9.59 -10.69
C LEU A 44 -8.44 8.78 -11.66
N LEU A 45 -9.62 8.34 -11.28
CA LEU A 45 -10.53 7.64 -12.18
C LEU A 45 -10.99 8.53 -13.33
N ASP A 46 -11.27 9.78 -13.05
CA ASP A 46 -11.66 10.75 -14.06
C ASP A 46 -10.53 10.99 -15.06
N SER A 47 -9.30 11.14 -14.57
CA SER A 47 -8.13 11.44 -15.41
C SER A 47 -7.58 10.21 -16.13
N PHE A 48 -7.61 9.04 -15.51
CA PHE A 48 -6.90 7.84 -15.97
C PHE A 48 -7.79 6.60 -16.05
N GLY A 49 -9.11 6.73 -15.98
CA GLY A 49 -10.02 5.60 -16.04
C GLY A 49 -9.92 4.79 -17.33
N ASN A 50 -9.46 5.42 -18.42
CA ASN A 50 -9.28 4.81 -19.72
C ASN A 50 -7.91 4.13 -19.92
N LEU A 51 -7.11 4.06 -18.87
CA LEU A 51 -5.74 3.50 -18.94
C LEU A 51 -5.73 2.05 -19.39
N ARG A 52 -6.77 1.31 -19.06
CA ARG A 52 -6.94 -0.09 -19.47
C ARG A 52 -8.15 -0.23 -20.38
N ARG A 53 -7.97 -1.02 -21.46
CA ARG A 53 -9.07 -1.39 -22.35
C ARG A 53 -10.03 -2.40 -21.72
N SER A 54 -9.50 -3.29 -20.84
CA SER A 54 -10.28 -4.33 -20.18
C SER A 54 -10.64 -3.91 -18.77
N GLN A 55 -11.90 -4.13 -18.37
CA GLN A 55 -12.37 -3.95 -17.00
C GLN A 55 -12.02 -5.14 -16.10
N LYS A 56 -11.37 -6.17 -16.64
CA LYS A 56 -10.95 -7.35 -15.90
C LYS A 56 -9.73 -7.01 -15.03
N GLY A 57 -9.66 -7.66 -13.87
CA GLY A 57 -8.57 -7.48 -12.91
C GLY A 57 -8.87 -6.42 -11.85
N ARG A 58 -7.86 -5.97 -11.16
CA ARG A 58 -8.02 -5.02 -10.04
C ARG A 58 -8.45 -3.64 -10.54
N PRO A 59 -9.35 -2.96 -9.81
CA PRO A 59 -9.71 -1.58 -10.15
C PRO A 59 -8.46 -0.68 -10.19
N ILE A 60 -8.42 0.25 -11.13
CA ILE A 60 -7.27 1.15 -11.30
C ILE A 60 -7.01 1.95 -10.02
N TRP A 61 -8.07 2.43 -9.35
CA TRP A 61 -7.91 3.19 -8.12
C TRP A 61 -7.21 2.39 -7.01
N ASN A 62 -7.44 1.08 -6.97
CA ASN A 62 -6.78 0.20 -6.00
C ASN A 62 -5.29 0.03 -6.31
N ILE A 63 -4.95 -0.10 -7.59
CA ILE A 63 -3.54 -0.16 -8.01
C ILE A 63 -2.84 1.16 -7.67
N PHE A 64 -3.47 2.30 -7.90
CA PHE A 64 -2.94 3.60 -7.48
C PHE A 64 -2.70 3.66 -5.97
N LYS A 65 -3.67 3.18 -5.18
CA LYS A 65 -3.55 3.13 -3.72
C LYS A 65 -2.31 2.34 -3.30
N GLN A 66 -2.12 1.16 -3.86
CA GLN A 66 -0.98 0.30 -3.53
C GLN A 66 0.35 0.92 -3.96
N VAL A 67 0.39 1.55 -5.12
CA VAL A 67 1.58 2.25 -5.62
C VAL A 67 1.93 3.44 -4.71
N PHE A 68 0.95 4.25 -4.33
CA PHE A 68 1.17 5.37 -3.42
C PHE A 68 1.68 4.90 -2.05
N CYS A 69 1.09 3.84 -1.52
CA CYS A 69 1.52 3.26 -0.26
C CYS A 69 2.96 2.73 -0.35
N PHE A 70 3.31 2.11 -1.46
CA PHE A 70 4.66 1.62 -1.70
C PHE A 70 5.69 2.76 -1.69
N PHE A 71 5.40 3.85 -2.38
CA PHE A 71 6.30 5.00 -2.40
C PHE A 71 6.34 5.74 -1.06
N TYR A 72 5.23 5.84 -0.38
CA TYR A 72 5.17 6.46 0.95
C TYR A 72 5.97 5.65 1.98
N ASP A 73 5.87 4.34 1.94
CA ASP A 73 6.62 3.45 2.82
C ASP A 73 8.13 3.61 2.64
N GLY A 74 8.59 3.75 1.41
CA GLY A 74 9.98 4.04 1.10
C GLY A 74 10.99 2.95 1.45
N THR A 75 10.52 1.76 1.85
CA THR A 75 11.39 0.68 2.27
C THR A 75 12.20 0.09 1.12
N SER A 76 11.64 0.08 -0.08
CA SER A 76 12.27 -0.46 -1.26
C SER A 76 11.94 0.36 -2.49
N ARG A 77 12.86 0.40 -3.45
CA ARG A 77 12.64 1.01 -4.77
C ARG A 77 12.42 -0.03 -5.86
N HIS A 78 12.47 -1.30 -5.51
CA HIS A 78 12.35 -2.39 -6.48
C HIS A 78 10.92 -2.91 -6.53
N LEU A 79 10.34 -2.95 -7.72
CA LEU A 79 8.95 -3.38 -7.92
C LEU A 79 8.72 -4.83 -7.52
N VAL A 80 9.77 -5.66 -7.50
CA VAL A 80 9.69 -7.05 -7.04
C VAL A 80 9.22 -7.15 -5.59
N SER A 81 9.40 -6.10 -4.80
CA SER A 81 8.94 -6.05 -3.40
C SER A 81 7.42 -6.13 -3.27
N PHE A 82 6.66 -5.82 -4.32
CA PHE A 82 5.20 -6.04 -4.33
C PHE A 82 4.83 -7.50 -4.12
N ASP A 83 5.66 -8.43 -4.59
CA ASP A 83 5.41 -9.87 -4.39
C ASP A 83 5.51 -10.27 -2.92
N GLN A 84 6.39 -9.63 -2.17
CA GLN A 84 6.50 -9.81 -0.73
C GLN A 84 5.33 -9.17 0.02
N LEU A 85 4.95 -7.97 -0.37
CA LEU A 85 3.82 -7.25 0.23
C LEU A 85 2.50 -7.98 -0.01
N LYS A 86 2.36 -8.65 -1.14
CA LYS A 86 1.17 -9.45 -1.44
C LYS A 86 0.98 -10.59 -0.44
N ARG A 87 2.06 -11.12 0.11
CA ARG A 87 2.03 -12.20 1.10
C ARG A 87 1.84 -11.70 2.54
N ASP A 88 1.95 -10.41 2.76
CA ASP A 88 1.84 -9.80 4.08
C ASP A 88 0.38 -9.41 4.35
N GLU A 89 -0.33 -10.27 5.08
CA GLU A 89 -1.73 -10.03 5.44
C GLU A 89 -1.89 -8.79 6.34
N GLY A 90 -0.91 -8.53 7.20
CA GLY A 90 -0.93 -7.34 8.05
C GLY A 90 -0.84 -6.06 7.25
N TYR A 91 0.01 -6.04 6.23
CA TYR A 91 0.11 -4.90 5.33
C TYR A 91 -1.19 -4.69 4.55
N ALA A 92 -1.77 -5.77 4.02
CA ALA A 92 -3.05 -5.70 3.30
C ALA A 92 -4.15 -5.11 4.19
N ALA A 93 -4.26 -5.57 5.42
CA ALA A 93 -5.25 -5.06 6.38
C ALA A 93 -5.06 -3.58 6.68
N VAL A 94 -3.81 -3.13 6.84
CA VAL A 94 -3.50 -1.72 7.12
C VAL A 94 -3.92 -0.80 5.98
N ILE A 95 -3.75 -1.22 4.74
CA ILE A 95 -4.18 -0.46 3.57
C ILE A 95 -5.64 -0.72 3.17
N GLU A 96 -6.38 -1.41 4.02
CA GLU A 96 -7.80 -1.71 3.84
C GLU A 96 -8.08 -2.54 2.58
N ASN A 97 -7.19 -3.51 2.32
CA ASN A 97 -7.35 -4.50 1.26
C ASN A 97 -7.48 -5.91 1.83
N THR A 98 -8.08 -6.80 1.06
CA THR A 98 -7.95 -8.24 1.28
C THR A 98 -6.68 -8.74 0.59
N SER A 99 -6.19 -9.93 0.99
CA SER A 99 -5.01 -10.53 0.36
C SER A 99 -5.22 -10.76 -1.15
N GLU A 100 -6.46 -11.03 -1.55
CA GLU A 100 -6.80 -11.26 -2.96
C GLU A 100 -6.75 -9.97 -3.79
N GLU A 101 -6.96 -8.83 -3.18
CA GLU A 101 -6.92 -7.53 -3.84
C GLU A 101 -5.51 -7.01 -4.06
N MET A 102 -4.51 -7.64 -3.44
CA MET A 102 -3.11 -7.22 -3.57
C MET A 102 -2.56 -7.55 -4.96
N VAL A 103 -1.81 -6.61 -5.52
CA VAL A 103 -1.19 -6.77 -6.84
C VAL A 103 0.22 -7.35 -6.73
N CYS A 104 0.63 -8.09 -7.75
CA CYS A 104 2.00 -8.57 -7.87
C CYS A 104 2.85 -7.60 -8.70
N SER A 105 4.16 -7.84 -8.73
CA SER A 105 5.09 -7.00 -9.47
C SER A 105 4.77 -6.90 -10.97
N HIS A 106 4.30 -7.98 -11.57
CA HIS A 106 3.93 -7.99 -12.99
C HIS A 106 2.74 -7.07 -13.29
N GLN A 107 1.75 -7.05 -12.42
CA GLN A 107 0.59 -6.17 -12.57
C GLN A 107 0.98 -4.70 -12.46
N VAL A 108 1.88 -4.38 -11.53
CA VAL A 108 2.39 -3.02 -11.36
C VAL A 108 3.22 -2.60 -12.58
N LYS A 109 4.04 -3.48 -13.11
CA LYS A 109 4.82 -3.21 -14.33
C LYS A 109 3.93 -2.93 -15.53
N ARG A 110 2.85 -3.70 -15.70
CA ARG A 110 1.86 -3.45 -16.75
C ARG A 110 1.18 -2.10 -16.58
N PHE A 111 0.85 -1.76 -15.34
CA PHE A 111 0.26 -0.47 -15.00
C PHE A 111 1.17 0.68 -15.40
N PHE A 112 2.46 0.62 -15.07
CA PHE A 112 3.43 1.64 -15.45
C PHE A 112 3.65 1.70 -16.97
N LYS A 113 3.63 0.56 -17.64
CA LYS A 113 3.73 0.53 -19.12
C LYS A 113 2.55 1.23 -19.80
N ALA A 114 1.35 1.04 -19.26
CA ALA A 114 0.15 1.71 -19.76
C ALA A 114 0.27 3.23 -19.62
N PHE A 115 0.78 3.70 -18.49
CA PHE A 115 1.08 5.12 -18.28
C PHE A 115 2.11 5.65 -19.28
N SER A 116 3.21 4.93 -19.45
CA SER A 116 4.28 5.29 -20.37
C SER A 116 3.76 5.45 -21.79
N TRP A 117 2.88 4.55 -22.22
CA TRP A 117 2.28 4.61 -23.55
C TRP A 117 1.41 5.87 -23.74
N ILE A 118 0.57 6.19 -22.77
CA ILE A 118 -0.29 7.38 -22.82
C ILE A 118 0.54 8.66 -22.76
N CYS A 119 1.47 8.75 -21.82
CA CYS A 119 2.34 9.92 -21.66
C CYS A 119 3.28 10.08 -22.85
N GLY A 120 3.76 8.98 -23.43
CA GLY A 120 4.59 9.01 -24.63
C GLY A 120 3.87 9.61 -25.83
N GLY A 121 2.56 9.41 -25.94
CA GLY A 121 1.73 10.04 -26.97
C GLY A 121 1.53 11.54 -26.77
N VAL A 122 1.53 11.99 -25.50
CA VAL A 122 1.34 13.41 -25.17
C VAL A 122 2.62 14.23 -25.31
N PHE A 123 3.79 13.61 -25.02
CA PHE A 123 5.08 14.29 -25.01
C PHE A 123 5.87 14.14 -26.33
N ARG A 124 5.27 13.55 -27.32
CA ARG A 124 5.82 13.52 -28.68
C ARG A 124 5.26 14.69 -29.49
#